data_147c8c614623abf2efc5c90f44b1bdf6
#
_entry.id   147c8c614623abf2efc5c90f44b1bdf6
#
_cell.length_a   1.000
_cell.length_b   1.000
_cell.length_c   1.000
_cell.angle_alpha   90.00
_cell.angle_beta   90.00
_cell.angle_gamma   90.00
#
_symmetry.space_group_name_H-M   'P 1'
#
loop_
_entity.id
_entity.type
_entity.pdbx_description
1 polymer ?
#
loop_
_entity_poly.entity_id
_entity_poly.type
_entity_poly.pdbx_seq_one_letter_code
_entity_poly.pdbx_strand_id
1 'polypeptide(L)'
;MQSMGNYEVLSHVETAECSLRILRLRQGEHVSPHYHRECVQIYTVLESEVEVQVGERTYRLLPYETVRVEKGVVHALRPGERDALVLSLSIPPLQREDHHVVA
;
A
#
# COMPACT_ATOMS: atom_id res chain seq x y z
N MET A 1 -9.73 9.36 14.85
CA MET A 1 -9.50 8.83 13.49
C MET A 1 -8.07 8.35 13.37
N GLN A 2 -7.88 7.12 12.89
CA GLN A 2 -6.55 6.58 12.68
C GLN A 2 -5.91 7.21 11.45
N SER A 3 -4.62 7.56 11.57
CA SER A 3 -3.87 8.08 10.44
C SER A 3 -3.12 6.93 9.76
N MET A 4 -3.33 6.76 8.46
CA MET A 4 -2.64 5.78 7.64
C MET A 4 -1.40 6.37 6.97
N GLY A 5 -1.03 7.56 7.34
CA GLY A 5 -0.04 8.34 6.65
C GLY A 5 -0.70 9.39 5.77
N ASN A 6 0.09 10.09 5.02
CA ASN A 6 -0.40 11.09 4.09
C ASN A 6 -0.03 10.68 2.67
N TYR A 7 -1.02 10.40 1.88
CA TYR A 7 -0.89 10.01 0.49
C TYR A 7 -2.20 10.31 -0.22
N GLU A 8 -2.18 10.23 -1.53
CA GLU A 8 -3.33 10.60 -2.34
C GLU A 8 -3.86 9.36 -3.08
N VAL A 9 -5.17 9.15 -3.05
CA VAL A 9 -5.82 8.10 -3.83
C VAL A 9 -6.32 8.72 -5.13
N LEU A 10 -5.70 8.36 -6.24
CA LEU A 10 -6.04 8.91 -7.55
C LEU A 10 -7.20 8.18 -8.20
N SER A 11 -7.37 6.90 -7.89
CA SER A 11 -8.38 6.07 -8.53
C SER A 11 -8.79 4.96 -7.58
N HIS A 12 -10.05 4.58 -7.63
CA HIS A 12 -10.58 3.51 -6.80
C HIS A 12 -11.67 2.77 -7.56
N VAL A 13 -11.54 1.46 -7.65
CA VAL A 13 -12.55 0.57 -8.21
C VAL A 13 -12.75 -0.59 -7.24
N GLU A 14 -13.99 -0.93 -7.00
CA GLU A 14 -14.33 -2.05 -6.12
C GLU A 14 -15.32 -2.97 -6.82
N THR A 15 -15.06 -4.27 -6.72
CA THR A 15 -15.97 -5.32 -7.17
C THR A 15 -16.31 -6.19 -5.96
N ALA A 16 -17.12 -7.24 -6.18
CA ALA A 16 -17.42 -8.17 -5.10
C ALA A 16 -16.17 -8.93 -4.65
N GLU A 17 -15.19 -9.10 -5.54
CA GLU A 17 -14.01 -9.94 -5.31
C GLU A 17 -12.80 -9.18 -4.83
N CYS A 18 -12.67 -7.90 -5.18
CA CYS A 18 -11.46 -7.15 -4.89
C CYS A 18 -11.69 -5.63 -4.89
N SER A 19 -10.73 -4.89 -4.37
CA SER A 19 -10.69 -3.44 -4.54
C SER A 19 -9.31 -3.05 -5.09
N LEU A 20 -9.30 -2.05 -5.95
CA LEU A 20 -8.09 -1.58 -6.61
C LEU A 20 -7.99 -0.08 -6.45
N ARG A 21 -6.80 0.38 -6.06
CA ARG A 21 -6.51 1.80 -5.92
C ARG A 21 -5.21 2.13 -6.62
N ILE A 22 -5.12 3.35 -7.13
CA ILE A 22 -3.85 3.91 -7.56
C ILE A 22 -3.51 5.00 -6.58
N LEU A 23 -2.35 4.87 -5.95
CA LEU A 23 -1.87 5.78 -4.92
C LEU A 23 -0.75 6.64 -5.47
N ARG A 24 -0.76 7.93 -5.14
CA ARG A 24 0.38 8.79 -5.36
C ARG A 24 1.05 9.08 -4.03
N LEU A 25 2.33 8.80 -3.97
CA LEU A 25 3.17 9.13 -2.83
C LEU A 25 4.11 10.23 -3.26
N ARG A 26 3.86 11.44 -2.79
CA ARG A 26 4.75 12.55 -3.07
C ARG A 26 5.96 12.45 -2.15
N GLN A 27 7.03 13.12 -2.54
CA GLN A 27 8.22 13.20 -1.70
C GLN A 27 7.83 13.68 -0.30
N GLY A 28 8.25 12.92 0.72
CA GLY A 28 7.89 13.21 2.12
C GLY A 28 6.58 12.60 2.59
N GLU A 29 5.75 12.09 1.68
CA GLU A 29 4.54 11.37 2.05
C GLU A 29 4.84 9.89 2.28
N HIS A 30 3.92 9.19 2.92
CA HIS A 30 4.13 7.77 3.23
C HIS A 30 2.80 7.11 3.59
N VAL A 31 2.79 5.78 3.51
CA VAL A 31 1.76 4.96 4.12
C VAL A 31 2.34 4.40 5.40
N SER A 32 1.75 4.75 6.53
CA SER A 32 2.24 4.37 7.85
C SER A 32 2.15 2.86 8.07
N PRO A 33 3.00 2.29 8.94
CA PRO A 33 2.92 0.87 9.25
C PRO A 33 1.53 0.46 9.73
N HIS A 34 0.96 -0.54 9.09
CA HIS A 34 -0.38 -1.03 9.39
C HIS A 34 -0.52 -2.47 8.89
N TYR A 35 -1.63 -3.11 9.24
CA TYR A 35 -1.94 -4.44 8.74
C TYR A 35 -3.44 -4.60 8.52
N HIS A 36 -3.79 -5.61 7.74
CA HIS A 36 -5.17 -5.99 7.46
C HIS A 36 -5.36 -7.46 7.85
N ARG A 37 -6.47 -7.78 8.49
CA ARG A 37 -6.75 -9.14 8.94
C ARG A 37 -7.52 -9.95 7.92
N GLU A 38 -8.27 -9.27 7.03
CA GLU A 38 -9.24 -9.93 6.17
C GLU A 38 -8.84 -9.96 4.70
N CYS A 39 -7.79 -9.25 4.30
CA CYS A 39 -7.40 -9.22 2.90
C CYS A 39 -5.91 -9.42 2.69
N VAL A 40 -5.60 -10.00 1.54
CA VAL A 40 -4.25 -10.02 0.98
C VAL A 40 -4.11 -8.78 0.13
N GLN A 41 -2.95 -8.12 0.16
CA GLN A 41 -2.69 -6.99 -0.72
C GLN A 41 -1.53 -7.28 -1.67
N ILE A 42 -1.62 -6.71 -2.86
CA ILE A 42 -0.58 -6.79 -3.87
C ILE A 42 -0.28 -5.37 -4.31
N TYR A 43 1.00 -4.97 -4.20
CA TYR A 43 1.44 -3.65 -4.62
C TYR A 43 2.34 -3.78 -5.85
N THR A 44 2.06 -2.98 -6.86
CA THR A 44 2.90 -2.89 -8.04
C THR A 44 3.28 -1.42 -8.25
N VAL A 45 4.55 -1.15 -8.38
CA VAL A 45 5.03 0.21 -8.64
C VAL A 45 4.77 0.55 -10.11
N LEU A 46 4.13 1.69 -10.35
CA LEU A 46 3.84 2.15 -11.71
C LEU A 46 4.83 3.21 -12.17
N GLU A 47 5.32 4.03 -11.25
CA GLU A 47 6.24 5.11 -11.58
C GLU A 47 7.18 5.38 -10.41
N SER A 48 8.44 5.62 -10.73
CA SER A 48 9.54 5.87 -9.78
C SER A 48 9.80 4.65 -8.91
N GLU A 49 10.53 4.81 -7.81
CA GLU A 49 10.81 3.68 -6.92
C GLU A 49 10.16 3.88 -5.57
N VAL A 50 9.82 2.78 -4.93
CA VAL A 50 9.13 2.79 -3.63
C VAL A 50 9.83 1.81 -2.71
N GLU A 51 10.08 2.26 -1.48
CA GLU A 51 10.53 1.37 -0.42
C GLU A 51 9.29 0.77 0.24
N VAL A 52 9.21 -0.54 0.25
CA VAL A 52 8.07 -1.26 0.84
C VAL A 52 8.59 -2.13 1.97
N GLN A 53 8.07 -1.89 3.17
CA GLN A 53 8.31 -2.74 4.32
C GLN A 53 7.22 -3.80 4.36
N VAL A 54 7.63 -5.07 4.48
CA VAL A 54 6.71 -6.20 4.62
C VAL A 54 7.23 -7.06 5.78
N GLY A 55 6.57 -6.97 6.93
CA GLY A 55 7.06 -7.61 8.13
C GLY A 55 8.43 -7.03 8.51
N GLU A 56 9.42 -7.90 8.65
CA GLU A 56 10.78 -7.48 9.00
C GLU A 56 11.66 -7.19 7.78
N ARG A 57 11.13 -7.38 6.58
CA ARG A 57 11.88 -7.17 5.34
C ARG A 57 11.55 -5.83 4.73
N THR A 58 12.52 -5.24 4.07
CA THR A 58 12.34 -4.01 3.31
C THR A 58 12.77 -4.26 1.88
N TYR A 59 11.89 -3.90 0.96
CA TYR A 59 12.12 -4.06 -0.47
C TYR A 59 12.19 -2.69 -1.12
N ARG A 60 13.09 -2.54 -2.07
CA ARG A 60 13.14 -1.38 -2.93
C ARG A 60 12.58 -1.79 -4.28
N LEU A 61 11.34 -1.39 -4.54
CA LEU A 61 10.66 -1.76 -5.78
C LEU A 61 10.83 -0.71 -6.84
N LEU A 62 11.22 -1.15 -8.01
CA LEU A 62 11.31 -0.34 -9.23
C LEU A 62 10.00 -0.48 -10.00
N PRO A 63 9.78 0.39 -11.03
CA PRO A 63 8.55 0.28 -11.84
C PRO A 63 8.32 -1.13 -12.35
N TYR A 64 7.06 -1.57 -12.24
CA TYR A 64 6.54 -2.88 -12.65
C TYR A 64 6.96 -4.02 -11.75
N GLU A 65 7.69 -3.76 -10.68
CA GLU A 65 7.95 -4.78 -9.67
C GLU A 65 6.79 -4.85 -8.70
N THR A 66 6.53 -6.05 -8.20
CA THR A 66 5.33 -6.36 -7.42
C THR A 66 5.71 -7.10 -6.14
N VAL A 67 5.00 -6.79 -5.06
CA VAL A 67 5.14 -7.49 -3.80
C VAL A 67 3.77 -7.87 -3.27
N ARG A 68 3.69 -9.03 -2.62
CA ARG A 68 2.48 -9.54 -2.00
C ARG A 68 2.59 -9.39 -0.48
N VAL A 69 1.51 -8.93 0.15
CA VAL A 69 1.41 -8.79 1.59
C VAL A 69 0.29 -9.70 2.09
N GLU A 70 0.64 -10.68 2.92
CA GLU A 70 -0.31 -11.63 3.47
C GLU A 70 -1.16 -10.99 4.57
N LYS A 71 -2.27 -11.62 4.91
CA LYS A 71 -3.14 -11.18 6.01
C LYS A 71 -2.35 -11.10 7.30
N GLY A 72 -2.57 -10.03 8.06
CA GLY A 72 -1.95 -9.85 9.36
C GLY A 72 -0.50 -9.36 9.32
N VAL A 73 0.09 -9.21 8.16
CA VAL A 73 1.48 -8.78 8.05
C VAL A 73 1.56 -7.26 8.03
N VAL A 74 2.35 -6.71 8.95
CA VAL A 74 2.57 -5.26 9.02
C VAL A 74 3.35 -4.80 7.80
N HIS A 75 2.90 -3.73 7.17
CA HIS A 75 3.54 -3.20 5.99
C HIS A 75 3.44 -1.67 5.93
N ALA A 76 4.34 -1.06 5.18
CA ALA A 76 4.44 0.38 5.02
C ALA A 76 5.07 0.69 3.66
N LEU A 77 4.80 1.90 3.15
CA LEU A 77 5.34 2.33 1.86
C LEU A 77 5.92 3.74 1.99
N ARG A 78 7.04 3.98 1.33
CA ARG A 78 7.65 5.30 1.21
C ARG A 78 8.18 5.50 -0.21
N PRO A 79 8.01 6.70 -0.79
CA PRO A 79 8.66 6.98 -2.06
C PRO A 79 10.17 7.15 -1.83
N GLY A 80 10.93 7.01 -2.90
CA GLY A 80 12.35 7.37 -2.88
C GLY A 80 12.52 8.87 -3.02
N GLU A 81 13.38 9.31 -3.93
CA GLU A 81 13.70 10.73 -4.12
C GLU A 81 12.66 11.46 -4.97
N ARG A 82 11.74 10.74 -5.61
CA ARG A 82 10.73 11.31 -6.50
C ARG A 82 9.35 10.85 -6.10
N ASP A 83 8.35 11.61 -6.55
CA ASP A 83 6.96 11.20 -6.40
C ASP A 83 6.77 9.85 -7.10
N ALA A 84 5.98 8.98 -6.50
CA ALA A 84 5.78 7.63 -7.00
C ALA A 84 4.31 7.31 -7.17
N LEU A 85 4.02 6.39 -8.09
CA LEU A 85 2.69 5.84 -8.30
C LEU A 85 2.72 4.35 -8.00
N VAL A 86 1.73 3.90 -7.23
CA VAL A 86 1.62 2.51 -6.79
C VAL A 86 0.21 2.01 -7.02
N LEU A 87 0.10 0.84 -7.64
CA LEU A 87 -1.17 0.11 -7.73
C LEU A 87 -1.31 -0.74 -6.48
N SER A 88 -2.45 -0.61 -5.80
CA SER A 88 -2.77 -1.39 -4.62
C SER A 88 -4.01 -2.22 -4.88
N LEU A 89 -3.86 -3.54 -4.87
CA LEU A 89 -4.95 -4.48 -5.05
C LEU A 89 -5.21 -5.20 -3.74
N SER A 90 -6.47 -5.23 -3.29
CA SER A 90 -6.87 -5.93 -2.08
C SER A 90 -7.88 -7.02 -2.41
N ILE A 91 -7.67 -8.23 -1.90
CA ILE A 91 -8.50 -9.40 -2.16
C ILE A 91 -8.82 -10.09 -0.83
N PRO A 92 -10.06 -10.15 -0.40
CA PRO A 92 -11.26 -9.46 -0.88
C PRO A 92 -11.16 -7.95 -0.74
N PRO A 93 -12.21 -7.19 -1.09
CA PRO A 93 -12.14 -5.72 -1.03
C PRO A 93 -11.74 -5.21 0.33
N LEU A 94 -10.89 -4.21 0.35
CA LEU A 94 -10.42 -3.59 1.58
C LEU A 94 -11.58 -2.87 2.27
N GLN A 95 -11.85 -3.24 3.51
CA GLN A 95 -12.87 -2.63 4.33
C GLN A 95 -12.27 -1.55 5.22
N ARG A 96 -13.01 -0.47 5.43
CA ARG A 96 -12.55 0.64 6.26
C ARG A 96 -12.17 0.16 7.68
N GLU A 97 -12.93 -0.76 8.24
CA GLU A 97 -12.72 -1.27 9.59
C GLU A 97 -11.50 -2.18 9.71
N ASP A 98 -10.95 -2.62 8.58
CA ASP A 98 -9.82 -3.54 8.55
C ASP A 98 -8.48 -2.82 8.33
N HIS A 99 -8.36 -1.63 8.90
CA HIS A 99 -7.13 -0.85 8.94
C HIS A 99 -6.64 -0.80 10.39
N HIS A 100 -5.52 -1.46 10.66
CA HIS A 100 -4.97 -1.54 12.01
C HIS A 100 -3.60 -0.90 12.03
N VAL A 101 -3.55 0.33 12.54
CA VAL A 101 -2.30 1.09 12.60
C VAL A 101 -1.44 0.56 13.76
N VAL A 102 -0.14 0.41 13.50
CA VAL A 102 0.81 0.00 14.51
C VAL A 102 1.26 1.23 15.30
N ALA A 103 1.10 1.16 16.62
CA ALA A 103 1.48 2.26 17.50
C ALA A 103 3.00 2.36 17.65
#